data_3724de7a87aa05a0ce2550fa1e08898c
#
_entry.id   3724de7a87aa05a0ce2550fa1e08898c
#
_cell.length_a   1.000
_cell.length_b   1.000
_cell.length_c   1.000
_cell.angle_alpha   90.00
_cell.angle_beta   90.00
_cell.angle_gamma   90.00
#
_symmetry.space_group_name_H-M   'P 1'
#
loop_
_entity.id
_entity.type
_entity.pdbx_description
1 polymer ?
#
loop_
_entity_poly.entity_id
_entity_poly.type
_entity_poly.pdbx_seq_one_letter_code
_entity_poly.pdbx_strand_id
1 'polypeptide(L)'
;SLCDYHDNPWGNYNEVNLGFLARPAGAGDDVIGSFIYRMPVDQPFTCEAGNLVMGFPKVVTRIDADYTDAQVTFQLFDGGELALSVTVPRVRSDDTAVRVETTSYSYLDGVPHGTPLAMDMSAAVVEPGDVHLTIGSGPIADELTSLGLATEPDFCSWGEHLTATFQLGTPL
;
A
#
# COMPACT_ATOMS: atom_id res chain seq x y z
N SER A 1 0.84 -2.89 -0.56
CA SER A 1 -0.62 -2.91 -0.44
C SER A 1 -1.27 -2.09 -1.55
N LEU A 2 -2.52 -2.43 -1.87
CA LEU A 2 -3.34 -1.78 -2.89
C LEU A 2 -4.63 -1.36 -2.18
N CYS A 3 -4.94 -0.08 -2.18
CA CYS A 3 -6.09 0.45 -1.44
C CYS A 3 -6.97 1.30 -2.36
N ASP A 4 -8.27 1.11 -2.24
CA ASP A 4 -9.30 1.95 -2.83
C ASP A 4 -10.10 2.57 -1.67
N TYR A 5 -9.87 3.87 -1.43
CA TYR A 5 -10.46 4.60 -0.31
C TYR A 5 -11.74 5.30 -0.75
N HIS A 6 -12.86 4.90 -0.16
CA HIS A 6 -14.16 5.53 -0.30
C HIS A 6 -14.53 6.30 0.97
N ASP A 7 -15.55 7.13 0.87
CA ASP A 7 -16.12 7.89 2.01
C ASP A 7 -15.09 8.78 2.74
N ASN A 8 -14.07 9.22 2.03
CA ASN A 8 -13.09 10.15 2.56
C ASN A 8 -13.63 11.58 2.50
N PRO A 9 -13.49 12.40 3.56
CA PRO A 9 -14.00 13.78 3.58
C PRO A 9 -13.44 14.69 2.49
N TRP A 10 -12.26 14.36 1.96
CA TRP A 10 -11.58 15.12 0.91
C TRP A 10 -11.71 14.51 -0.50
N GLY A 11 -12.42 13.38 -0.62
CA GLY A 11 -12.63 12.67 -1.88
C GLY A 11 -12.06 11.26 -1.89
N ASN A 12 -12.58 10.43 -2.79
CA ASN A 12 -12.11 9.07 -2.96
C ASN A 12 -10.78 9.04 -3.70
N TYR A 13 -9.95 8.03 -3.43
CA TYR A 13 -8.68 7.85 -4.12
C TYR A 13 -8.18 6.42 -4.05
N ASN A 14 -7.35 6.06 -5.04
CA ASN A 14 -6.60 4.83 -5.07
C ASN A 14 -5.15 5.06 -4.64
N GLU A 15 -4.58 4.07 -3.97
CA GLU A 15 -3.21 4.09 -3.48
C GLU A 15 -2.54 2.74 -3.70
N VAL A 16 -1.30 2.78 -4.17
CA VAL A 16 -0.39 1.63 -4.19
C VAL A 16 0.75 1.91 -3.24
N ASN A 17 0.92 1.10 -2.22
CA ASN A 17 2.03 1.21 -1.29
C ASN A 17 3.04 0.09 -1.54
N LEU A 18 4.24 0.48 -1.95
CA LEU A 18 5.41 -0.36 -2.10
C LEU A 18 6.33 -0.10 -0.90
N GLY A 19 6.47 -1.08 -0.03
CA GLY A 19 7.24 -0.93 1.21
C GLY A 19 8.03 -2.19 1.54
N PHE A 20 8.95 -2.04 2.47
CA PHE A 20 9.76 -3.11 3.02
C PHE A 20 9.48 -3.28 4.50
N LEU A 21 9.40 -4.52 4.97
CA LEU A 21 9.43 -4.78 6.41
C LEU A 21 10.76 -4.26 6.97
N ALA A 22 10.67 -3.40 7.98
CA ALA A 22 11.82 -2.69 8.50
C ALA A 22 11.66 -2.39 9.99
N ARG A 23 12.76 -2.06 10.63
CA ARG A 23 12.81 -1.54 11.99
C ARG A 23 13.91 -0.48 12.11
N PRO A 24 13.81 0.45 13.06
CA PRO A 24 14.89 1.39 13.35
C PRO A 24 16.18 0.69 13.74
N ALA A 25 17.31 1.28 13.39
CA ALA A 25 18.61 0.77 13.80
C ALA A 25 18.72 0.72 15.34
N GLY A 26 19.11 -0.45 15.87
CA GLY A 26 19.22 -0.66 17.32
C GLY A 26 17.92 -1.05 18.03
N ALA A 27 16.79 -1.09 17.34
CA ALA A 27 15.54 -1.61 17.90
C ALA A 27 15.61 -3.14 18.09
N GLY A 28 14.80 -3.66 19.01
CA GLY A 28 14.68 -5.10 19.27
C GLY A 28 14.10 -5.87 18.08
N ASP A 29 14.26 -7.20 18.09
CA ASP A 29 13.78 -8.08 17.02
C ASP A 29 12.25 -8.19 16.96
N ASP A 30 11.57 -7.80 18.03
CA ASP A 30 10.12 -7.73 18.15
C ASP A 30 9.51 -6.46 17.53
N VAL A 31 10.35 -5.47 17.19
CA VAL A 31 9.90 -4.23 16.54
C VAL A 31 9.90 -4.41 15.03
N ILE A 32 8.72 -4.48 14.46
CA ILE A 32 8.54 -4.57 13.00
C ILE A 32 7.53 -3.52 12.56
N GLY A 33 7.88 -2.81 11.46
CA GLY A 33 6.99 -1.90 10.75
C GLY A 33 7.24 -1.96 9.26
N SER A 34 6.75 -0.98 8.54
CA SER A 34 6.91 -0.90 7.08
C SER A 34 7.64 0.38 6.70
N PHE A 35 8.82 0.27 6.10
CA PHE A 35 9.47 1.41 5.44
C PHE A 35 8.75 1.67 4.12
N ILE A 36 8.17 2.86 3.98
CA ILE A 36 7.44 3.29 2.80
C ILE A 36 8.45 3.72 1.74
N TYR A 37 8.63 2.88 0.74
CA TYR A 37 9.60 3.09 -0.34
C TYR A 37 9.04 3.93 -1.48
N ARG A 38 7.81 3.61 -1.93
CA ARG A 38 7.03 4.39 -2.90
C ARG A 38 5.55 4.29 -2.57
N MET A 39 4.82 5.38 -2.77
CA MET A 39 3.39 5.43 -2.50
C MET A 39 2.65 6.23 -3.59
N PRO A 40 2.54 5.70 -4.82
CA PRO A 40 1.70 6.29 -5.86
C PRO A 40 0.25 6.42 -5.41
N VAL A 41 -0.37 7.56 -5.75
CA VAL A 41 -1.79 7.87 -5.51
C VAL A 41 -2.39 8.52 -6.75
N ASP A 42 -3.71 8.46 -6.91
CA ASP A 42 -4.38 9.07 -8.07
C ASP A 42 -4.95 10.47 -7.80
N GLN A 43 -4.84 10.99 -6.56
CA GLN A 43 -5.39 12.30 -6.19
C GLN A 43 -4.35 13.24 -5.54
N PRO A 44 -4.31 14.53 -5.97
CA PRO A 44 -3.34 15.50 -5.45
C PRO A 44 -3.46 15.76 -3.94
N PHE A 45 -4.68 15.83 -3.39
CA PHE A 45 -4.88 16.19 -1.98
C PHE A 45 -4.18 15.19 -1.03
N THR A 46 -4.28 13.88 -1.30
CA THR A 46 -3.65 12.85 -0.48
C THR A 46 -2.13 12.84 -0.67
N CYS A 47 -1.65 13.19 -1.88
CA CYS A 47 -0.23 13.35 -2.17
C CYS A 47 0.38 14.46 -1.31
N GLU A 48 -0.22 15.65 -1.31
CA GLU A 48 0.24 16.79 -0.52
C GLU A 48 0.21 16.50 0.99
N ALA A 49 -0.91 15.96 1.49
CA ALA A 49 -1.04 15.63 2.90
C ALA A 49 0.00 14.59 3.34
N GLY A 50 0.17 13.51 2.58
CA GLY A 50 1.13 12.46 2.90
C GLY A 50 2.57 12.94 2.90
N ASN A 51 2.96 13.74 1.91
CA ASN A 51 4.31 14.28 1.79
C ASN A 51 4.63 15.29 2.90
N LEU A 52 3.72 16.24 3.16
CA LEU A 52 3.98 17.34 4.08
C LEU A 52 3.84 16.96 5.57
N VAL A 53 2.96 16.01 5.88
CA VAL A 53 2.66 15.67 7.29
C VAL A 53 3.40 14.42 7.74
N MET A 54 3.55 13.43 6.84
CA MET A 54 4.07 12.11 7.19
C MET A 54 5.41 11.78 6.51
N GLY A 55 5.85 12.62 5.56
CA GLY A 55 7.06 12.35 4.77
C GLY A 55 6.93 11.10 3.88
N PHE A 56 5.70 10.68 3.56
CA PHE A 56 5.49 9.55 2.65
C PHE A 56 5.87 9.96 1.22
N PRO A 57 6.59 9.12 0.48
CA PRO A 57 7.06 9.45 -0.87
C PRO A 57 5.92 9.30 -1.90
N LYS A 58 4.84 10.06 -1.70
CA LYS A 58 3.68 10.04 -2.58
C LYS A 58 3.95 10.80 -3.88
N VAL A 59 3.48 10.23 -4.97
CA VAL A 59 3.46 10.85 -6.30
C VAL A 59 2.09 10.65 -6.91
N VAL A 60 1.60 11.66 -7.64
CA VAL A 60 0.32 11.54 -8.35
C VAL A 60 0.55 10.83 -9.67
N THR A 61 -0.16 9.74 -9.89
CA THR A 61 -0.19 9.02 -11.16
C THR A 61 -1.54 8.36 -11.38
N ARG A 62 -1.76 7.79 -12.56
CA ARG A 62 -2.98 7.05 -12.83
C ARG A 62 -2.95 5.69 -12.14
N ILE A 63 -4.01 5.39 -11.41
CA ILE A 63 -4.29 4.08 -10.84
C ILE A 63 -5.73 3.73 -11.18
N ASP A 64 -5.93 2.62 -11.86
CA ASP A 64 -7.26 2.09 -12.16
C ASP A 64 -7.55 0.91 -11.23
N ALA A 65 -8.78 0.84 -10.72
CA ALA A 65 -9.27 -0.29 -9.94
C ALA A 65 -10.58 -0.79 -10.57
N ASP A 66 -10.50 -1.96 -11.20
CA ASP A 66 -11.63 -2.58 -11.90
C ASP A 66 -12.21 -3.72 -11.06
N TYR A 67 -13.48 -3.62 -10.70
CA TYR A 67 -14.20 -4.58 -9.87
C TYR A 67 -15.17 -5.44 -10.65
N THR A 68 -15.13 -6.73 -10.37
CA THR A 68 -16.19 -7.68 -10.71
C THR A 68 -16.73 -8.31 -9.43
N ASP A 69 -17.74 -9.15 -9.54
CA ASP A 69 -18.26 -9.90 -8.38
C ASP A 69 -17.22 -10.90 -7.82
N ALA A 70 -16.29 -11.37 -8.65
CA ALA A 70 -15.34 -12.42 -8.33
C ALA A 70 -13.94 -11.90 -7.97
N GLN A 71 -13.52 -10.77 -8.53
CA GLN A 71 -12.14 -10.28 -8.40
C GLN A 71 -12.04 -8.78 -8.56
N VAL A 72 -10.90 -8.24 -8.18
CA VAL A 72 -10.50 -6.85 -8.47
C VAL A 72 -9.16 -6.86 -9.21
N THR A 73 -8.99 -5.95 -10.15
CA THR A 73 -7.73 -5.72 -10.84
C THR A 73 -7.29 -4.27 -10.58
N PHE A 74 -6.14 -4.10 -9.93
CA PHE A 74 -5.47 -2.82 -9.81
C PHE A 74 -4.41 -2.68 -10.90
N GLN A 75 -4.38 -1.51 -11.53
CA GLN A 75 -3.40 -1.16 -12.56
C GLN A 75 -2.74 0.16 -12.21
N LEU A 76 -1.42 0.13 -12.00
CA LEU A 76 -0.59 1.30 -11.75
C LEU A 76 0.10 1.71 -13.05
N PHE A 77 0.00 2.99 -13.41
CA PHE A 77 0.67 3.55 -14.57
C PHE A 77 1.80 4.49 -14.14
N ASP A 78 2.89 4.50 -14.91
CA ASP A 78 4.03 5.38 -14.72
C ASP A 78 4.41 5.99 -16.07
N GLY A 79 4.38 7.32 -16.17
CA GLY A 79 4.62 8.01 -17.44
C GLY A 79 3.64 7.66 -18.58
N GLY A 80 2.48 7.08 -18.23
CA GLY A 80 1.46 6.61 -19.19
C GLY A 80 1.59 5.13 -19.57
N GLU A 81 2.67 4.47 -19.18
CA GLU A 81 2.89 3.03 -19.39
C GLU A 81 2.34 2.23 -18.19
N LEU A 82 1.83 1.02 -18.46
CA LEU A 82 1.43 0.10 -17.40
C LEU A 82 2.68 -0.41 -16.67
N ALA A 83 2.85 0.00 -15.42
CA ALA A 83 3.99 -0.40 -14.60
C ALA A 83 3.73 -1.67 -13.80
N LEU A 84 2.51 -1.82 -13.27
CA LEU A 84 2.13 -2.97 -12.44
C LEU A 84 0.64 -3.26 -12.62
N SER A 85 0.31 -4.53 -12.75
CA SER A 85 -1.08 -5.01 -12.68
C SER A 85 -1.18 -6.15 -11.67
N VAL A 86 -2.15 -6.07 -10.78
CA VAL A 86 -2.41 -7.10 -9.78
C VAL A 86 -3.89 -7.43 -9.79
N THR A 87 -4.21 -8.70 -10.05
CA THR A 87 -5.58 -9.22 -9.95
C THR A 87 -5.67 -10.13 -8.74
N VAL A 88 -6.64 -9.85 -7.88
CA VAL A 88 -6.89 -10.57 -6.63
C VAL A 88 -8.34 -11.04 -6.59
N PRO A 89 -8.64 -12.30 -6.25
CA PRO A 89 -10.02 -12.73 -6.03
C PRO A 89 -10.63 -12.02 -4.82
N ARG A 90 -11.91 -11.68 -4.93
CA ARG A 90 -12.70 -11.15 -3.81
C ARG A 90 -13.19 -12.32 -2.96
N VAL A 91 -12.53 -12.52 -1.84
CA VAL A 91 -12.87 -13.57 -0.88
C VAL A 91 -13.78 -13.00 0.20
N ARG A 92 -14.92 -13.63 0.45
CA ARG A 92 -15.79 -13.21 1.55
C ARG A 92 -15.09 -13.45 2.88
N SER A 93 -14.97 -12.41 3.67
CA SER A 93 -14.59 -12.52 5.07
C SER A 93 -15.79 -12.99 5.90
N ASP A 94 -15.53 -13.47 7.12
CA ASP A 94 -16.55 -13.86 8.09
C ASP A 94 -17.16 -12.66 8.85
N ASP A 95 -17.03 -11.44 8.32
CA ASP A 95 -17.44 -10.16 8.91
C ASP A 95 -16.78 -9.84 10.28
N THR A 96 -15.82 -10.64 10.72
CA THR A 96 -15.07 -10.34 11.92
C THR A 96 -14.02 -9.27 11.63
N ALA A 97 -14.19 -8.09 12.21
CA ALA A 97 -13.20 -7.03 12.06
C ALA A 97 -11.87 -7.42 12.74
N VAL A 98 -10.80 -7.33 12.01
CA VAL A 98 -9.44 -7.53 12.53
C VAL A 98 -8.78 -6.16 12.67
N ARG A 99 -8.23 -5.88 13.85
CA ARG A 99 -7.43 -4.70 14.11
C ARG A 99 -5.97 -5.02 13.95
N VAL A 100 -5.30 -4.26 13.08
CA VAL A 100 -3.85 -4.33 12.88
C VAL A 100 -3.25 -3.01 13.30
N GLU A 101 -2.25 -3.06 14.18
CA GLU A 101 -1.46 -1.89 14.58
C GLU A 101 -0.02 -2.08 14.08
N THR A 102 0.51 -1.07 13.44
CA THR A 102 1.86 -1.08 12.86
C THR A 102 2.46 0.31 12.86
N THR A 103 3.72 0.43 12.48
CA THR A 103 4.39 1.72 12.27
C THR A 103 4.87 1.81 10.83
N SER A 104 4.50 2.90 10.18
CA SER A 104 5.04 3.27 8.88
C SER A 104 6.28 4.14 9.07
N TYR A 105 7.41 3.72 8.49
CA TYR A 105 8.66 4.47 8.53
C TYR A 105 8.86 5.25 7.23
N SER A 106 9.29 6.49 7.37
CA SER A 106 9.52 7.42 6.26
C SER A 106 10.61 8.42 6.61
N TYR A 107 10.87 9.36 5.71
CA TYR A 107 11.72 10.52 5.97
C TYR A 107 10.90 11.79 5.79
N LEU A 108 10.84 12.63 6.83
CA LEU A 108 10.28 13.98 6.75
C LEU A 108 11.43 14.99 6.92
N ASP A 109 11.62 15.85 5.92
CA ASP A 109 12.74 16.82 5.86
C ASP A 109 14.13 16.17 6.06
N GLY A 110 14.30 14.95 5.56
CA GLY A 110 15.55 14.19 5.70
C GLY A 110 15.76 13.53 7.07
N VAL A 111 14.81 13.67 8.00
CA VAL A 111 14.83 13.03 9.31
C VAL A 111 13.99 11.76 9.29
N PRO A 112 14.52 10.61 9.78
CA PRO A 112 13.73 9.39 9.88
C PRO A 112 12.57 9.59 10.85
N HIS A 113 11.36 9.16 10.45
CA HIS A 113 10.13 9.25 11.22
C HIS A 113 9.42 7.91 11.31
N GLY A 114 8.78 7.68 12.45
CA GLY A 114 7.83 6.59 12.65
C GLY A 114 6.42 7.15 12.82
N THR A 115 5.50 6.75 11.95
CA THR A 115 4.09 7.14 11.97
C THR A 115 3.24 5.94 12.39
N PRO A 116 2.67 5.92 13.60
CA PRO A 116 1.79 4.83 14.02
C PRO A 116 0.52 4.80 13.18
N LEU A 117 0.13 3.60 12.79
CA LEU A 117 -1.05 3.31 11.98
C LEU A 117 -1.86 2.21 12.63
N ALA A 118 -3.14 2.45 12.81
CA ALA A 118 -4.13 1.44 13.18
C ALA A 118 -5.11 1.23 12.03
N MET A 119 -5.36 -0.01 11.68
CA MET A 119 -6.30 -0.41 10.64
C MET A 119 -7.31 -1.38 11.21
N ASP A 120 -8.59 -1.12 10.96
CA ASP A 120 -9.67 -2.06 11.22
C ASP A 120 -10.24 -2.48 9.86
N MET A 121 -10.34 -3.78 9.59
CA MET A 121 -10.84 -4.30 8.34
C MET A 121 -11.45 -5.68 8.52
N SER A 122 -12.39 -6.05 7.67
CA SER A 122 -12.83 -7.43 7.49
C SER A 122 -11.91 -8.07 6.46
N ALA A 123 -11.02 -8.97 6.90
CA ALA A 123 -9.99 -9.54 6.04
C ALA A 123 -10.14 -11.06 5.91
N ALA A 124 -9.80 -11.57 4.74
CA ALA A 124 -9.67 -13.00 4.46
C ALA A 124 -8.33 -13.29 3.79
N VAL A 125 -7.77 -14.45 4.05
CA VAL A 125 -6.56 -14.93 3.37
C VAL A 125 -6.94 -15.31 1.94
N VAL A 126 -6.10 -14.91 1.00
CA VAL A 126 -6.17 -15.30 -0.41
C VAL A 126 -5.05 -16.29 -0.70
N GLU A 127 -5.37 -17.38 -1.38
CA GLU A 127 -4.34 -18.34 -1.81
C GLU A 127 -3.37 -17.65 -2.79
N PRO A 128 -2.06 -17.71 -2.53
CA PRO A 128 -1.04 -17.02 -3.36
C PRO A 128 -1.15 -17.36 -4.86
N GLY A 129 -1.44 -18.60 -5.20
CA GLY A 129 -1.58 -19.06 -6.59
C GLY A 129 -2.79 -18.49 -7.34
N ASP A 130 -3.75 -17.87 -6.62
CA ASP A 130 -4.91 -17.20 -7.22
C ASP A 130 -4.65 -15.71 -7.50
N VAL A 131 -3.48 -15.20 -7.10
CA VAL A 131 -3.06 -13.82 -7.34
C VAL A 131 -2.27 -13.74 -8.65
N HIS A 132 -2.71 -12.87 -9.54
CA HIS A 132 -2.02 -12.64 -10.81
C HIS A 132 -1.31 -11.29 -10.78
N LEU A 133 0.02 -11.32 -10.73
CA LEU A 133 0.87 -10.14 -10.74
C LEU A 133 1.64 -10.06 -12.06
N THR A 134 1.56 -8.89 -12.71
CA THR A 134 2.32 -8.59 -13.93
C THR A 134 3.10 -7.31 -13.73
N ILE A 135 4.41 -7.35 -13.92
CA ILE A 135 5.27 -6.17 -14.00
C ILE A 135 5.35 -5.78 -15.48
N GLY A 136 5.01 -4.55 -15.79
CA GLY A 136 4.95 -4.01 -17.14
C GLY A 136 6.24 -3.30 -17.55
N SER A 137 6.15 -2.01 -17.88
CA SER A 137 7.25 -1.17 -18.36
C SER A 137 7.31 0.17 -17.64
N GLY A 138 8.44 0.88 -17.78
CA GLY A 138 8.70 2.19 -17.17
C GLY A 138 9.50 2.13 -15.87
N PRO A 139 9.88 3.29 -15.31
CA PRO A 139 10.80 3.39 -14.18
C PRO A 139 10.42 2.56 -12.95
N ILE A 140 9.14 2.55 -12.56
CA ILE A 140 8.68 1.72 -11.42
C ILE A 140 8.80 0.23 -11.75
N ALA A 141 8.42 -0.18 -12.96
CA ALA A 141 8.54 -1.56 -13.39
C ALA A 141 9.99 -2.03 -13.46
N ASP A 142 10.90 -1.19 -13.94
CA ASP A 142 12.33 -1.47 -13.99
C ASP A 142 12.92 -1.65 -12.58
N GLU A 143 12.51 -0.80 -11.63
CA GLU A 143 12.90 -0.96 -10.23
C GLU A 143 12.39 -2.28 -9.63
N LEU A 144 11.10 -2.59 -9.77
CA LEU A 144 10.51 -3.83 -9.27
C LEU A 144 11.21 -5.05 -9.87
N THR A 145 11.50 -5.02 -11.18
CA THR A 145 12.24 -6.07 -11.87
C THR A 145 13.66 -6.22 -11.30
N SER A 146 14.33 -5.10 -11.02
CA SER A 146 15.70 -5.11 -10.47
C SER A 146 15.80 -5.71 -9.07
N LEU A 147 14.70 -5.69 -8.31
CA LEU A 147 14.61 -6.34 -6.99
C LEU A 147 14.53 -7.86 -7.08
N GLY A 148 14.29 -8.42 -8.26
CA GLY A 148 14.19 -9.87 -8.47
C GLY A 148 13.03 -10.51 -7.73
N LEU A 149 11.92 -9.78 -7.55
CA LEU A 149 10.74 -10.27 -6.85
C LEU A 149 10.09 -11.41 -7.64
N ALA A 150 9.58 -12.40 -6.92
CA ALA A 150 8.74 -13.43 -7.51
C ALA A 150 7.41 -12.84 -8.00
N THR A 151 6.85 -13.43 -9.05
CA THR A 151 5.53 -13.05 -9.57
C THR A 151 4.38 -13.68 -8.80
N GLU A 152 4.66 -14.66 -7.95
CA GLU A 152 3.73 -15.26 -7.00
C GLU A 152 4.06 -14.73 -5.60
N PRO A 153 3.10 -14.16 -4.87
CA PRO A 153 3.32 -13.67 -3.53
C PRO A 153 3.46 -14.81 -2.52
N ASP A 154 4.27 -14.63 -1.49
CA ASP A 154 4.34 -15.56 -0.35
C ASP A 154 3.08 -15.51 0.53
N PHE A 155 2.40 -14.37 0.52
CA PHE A 155 1.17 -14.12 1.29
C PHE A 155 0.31 -13.07 0.59
N CYS A 156 -0.99 -13.27 0.63
CA CYS A 156 -1.99 -12.30 0.19
C CYS A 156 -3.21 -12.30 1.10
N SER A 157 -3.83 -11.14 1.29
CA SER A 157 -5.12 -10.99 1.93
C SER A 157 -5.99 -10.01 1.16
N TRP A 158 -7.28 -10.28 1.15
CA TRP A 158 -8.32 -9.36 0.71
C TRP A 158 -8.99 -8.75 1.94
N GLY A 159 -9.19 -7.45 1.97
CA GLY A 159 -9.90 -6.78 3.05
C GLY A 159 -10.94 -5.81 2.52
N GLU A 160 -12.13 -5.81 3.13
CA GLU A 160 -13.20 -4.86 2.86
C GLU A 160 -13.48 -4.03 4.12
N HIS A 161 -14.12 -2.88 3.96
CA HIS A 161 -14.48 -1.98 5.06
C HIS A 161 -13.26 -1.49 5.87
N LEU A 162 -12.15 -1.22 5.17
CA LEU A 162 -10.94 -0.70 5.79
C LEU A 162 -11.19 0.70 6.37
N THR A 163 -10.92 0.82 7.67
CA THR A 163 -10.76 2.12 8.33
C THR A 163 -9.31 2.25 8.77
N ALA A 164 -8.63 3.29 8.32
CA ALA A 164 -7.23 3.57 8.67
C ALA A 164 -7.14 4.85 9.50
N THR A 165 -6.44 4.77 10.62
CA THR A 165 -6.17 5.92 11.50
C THR A 165 -4.67 6.09 11.66
N PHE A 166 -4.15 7.20 11.15
CA PHE A 166 -2.77 7.63 11.35
C PHE A 166 -2.66 8.55 12.55
N GLN A 167 -1.64 8.35 13.37
CA GLN A 167 -1.22 9.32 14.35
C GLN A 167 -0.14 10.23 13.75
N LEU A 168 0.17 11.33 14.42
CA LEU A 168 1.31 12.16 14.01
C LEU A 168 2.61 11.35 14.17
N GLY A 169 3.44 11.40 13.14
CA GLY A 169 4.75 10.77 13.17
C GLY A 169 5.70 11.47 14.14
N THR A 170 6.64 10.73 14.67
CA THR A 170 7.71 11.26 15.53
C THR A 170 9.07 10.90 14.96
N PRO A 171 10.10 11.75 15.14
CA PRO A 171 11.48 11.41 14.83
C PRO A 171 11.93 10.14 15.56
N LEU A 172 12.74 9.31 14.88
CA LEU A 172 13.32 8.08 15.41
C LEU A 172 14.69 8.33 16.04
#